data_dbfe67033a4b97c0c012b191523fbfe8
#
_entry.id   dbfe67033a4b97c0c012b191523fbfe8
#
_cell.length_a   1.000
_cell.length_b   1.000
_cell.length_c   1.000
_cell.angle_alpha   90.00
_cell.angle_beta   90.00
_cell.angle_gamma   90.00
#
_symmetry.space_group_name_H-M   'P 1'
#
loop_
_entity.id
_entity.type
_entity.pdbx_description
1 polymer ?
#
loop_
_entity_poly.entity_id
_entity_poly.type
_entity_poly.pdbx_seq_one_letter_code
_entity_poly.pdbx_strand_id
1 'polypeptide(L)'
;MSPRAARQTASALAWPSQPASPFVRSGSRERQRAATRERLFAAALAEFRSGGFERANVAEIARAAGVSRPSFYAHFPTIDHVLFELSWRLALQIVRRLEGATGLRATLHRLADALIEAEQAVGDPALFREMISIFVRRRAGPEFDASQIPVLGELMRRFEAARFAGELRAGMAPEQAARLCLSGVFGHLLGVEAAPAERRADLRALFALYAAEPRSTSHTSAR
;
A
#
# COMPACT_ATOMS: atom_id res chain seq x y z
N MET A 1 -13.68 -11.22 -30.74
CA MET A 1 -12.96 -11.56 -29.49
C MET A 1 -13.79 -12.57 -28.73
N SER A 2 -13.23 -13.75 -28.43
CA SER A 2 -13.99 -14.87 -27.85
C SER A 2 -14.25 -14.64 -26.35
N PRO A 3 -15.43 -14.94 -25.81
CA PRO A 3 -15.75 -14.76 -24.37
C PRO A 3 -14.90 -15.61 -23.42
N ARG A 4 -14.14 -16.55 -23.97
CA ARG A 4 -13.21 -17.41 -23.24
C ARG A 4 -11.89 -16.69 -22.89
N ALA A 5 -11.43 -15.76 -23.73
CA ALA A 5 -10.23 -14.96 -23.51
C ALA A 5 -10.47 -13.89 -22.43
N ALA A 6 -11.68 -13.29 -22.41
CA ALA A 6 -12.05 -12.31 -21.38
C ALA A 6 -12.15 -12.91 -19.96
N ARG A 7 -12.57 -14.18 -19.84
CA ARG A 7 -12.63 -14.87 -18.53
C ARG A 7 -11.26 -15.28 -18.00
N GLN A 8 -10.29 -15.55 -18.87
CA GLN A 8 -8.92 -15.88 -18.45
C GLN A 8 -8.16 -14.64 -17.96
N THR A 9 -8.41 -13.46 -18.54
CA THR A 9 -7.81 -12.20 -18.10
C THR A 9 -8.38 -11.72 -16.76
N ALA A 10 -9.69 -11.91 -16.49
CA ALA A 10 -10.30 -11.54 -15.22
C ALA A 10 -9.74 -12.35 -14.03
N SER A 11 -9.53 -13.67 -14.20
CA SER A 11 -8.94 -14.52 -13.15
C SER A 11 -7.47 -14.24 -12.86
N ALA A 12 -6.70 -13.76 -13.87
CA ALA A 12 -5.30 -13.37 -13.67
C ALA A 12 -5.15 -12.01 -12.92
N LEU A 13 -6.25 -11.27 -12.79
CA LEU A 13 -6.30 -9.93 -12.19
C LEU A 13 -6.82 -9.92 -10.75
N ALA A 14 -7.21 -11.06 -10.19
CA ALA A 14 -7.65 -11.15 -8.80
C ALA A 14 -6.53 -10.73 -7.84
N TRP A 15 -6.89 -9.97 -6.81
CA TRP A 15 -5.97 -9.60 -5.73
C TRP A 15 -5.38 -10.86 -5.10
N PRO A 16 -4.07 -10.93 -4.84
CA PRO A 16 -3.51 -12.10 -4.18
C PRO A 16 -4.20 -12.31 -2.84
N SER A 17 -4.73 -13.50 -2.63
CA SER A 17 -5.27 -13.92 -1.33
C SER A 17 -4.27 -13.57 -0.24
N GLN A 18 -4.77 -13.09 0.91
CA GLN A 18 -3.93 -12.70 2.04
C GLN A 18 -2.82 -13.74 2.28
N PRO A 19 -1.58 -13.31 2.57
CA PRO A 19 -0.55 -14.25 2.98
C PRO A 19 -1.09 -15.04 4.16
N ALA A 20 -0.95 -16.37 4.10
CA ALA A 20 -1.45 -17.28 5.14
C ALA A 20 -1.00 -16.78 6.52
N SER A 21 -1.93 -16.77 7.48
CA SER A 21 -1.64 -16.41 8.87
C SER A 21 -0.44 -17.22 9.39
N PRO A 22 0.53 -16.59 10.08
CA PRO A 22 1.72 -17.30 10.59
C PRO A 22 1.41 -18.39 11.63
N PHE A 23 0.16 -18.55 12.04
CA PHE A 23 -0.28 -19.51 13.06
C PHE A 23 -0.83 -20.83 12.54
N VAL A 24 -0.91 -21.04 11.21
CA VAL A 24 -1.28 -22.36 10.66
C VAL A 24 -0.03 -23.25 10.71
N ARG A 25 -0.11 -24.40 11.36
CA ARG A 25 0.89 -25.48 11.30
C ARG A 25 0.99 -25.96 9.86
N SER A 26 1.77 -25.28 9.04
CA SER A 26 1.96 -25.60 7.64
C SER A 26 2.75 -26.89 7.50
N GLY A 27 2.27 -27.82 6.67
CA GLY A 27 3.01 -29.00 6.29
C GLY A 27 4.34 -28.65 5.61
N SER A 28 5.25 -29.61 5.53
CA SER A 28 6.56 -29.45 4.91
C SER A 28 6.47 -28.84 3.48
N ARG A 29 5.46 -29.25 2.70
CA ARG A 29 5.22 -28.73 1.33
C ARG A 29 4.81 -27.25 1.31
N GLU A 30 4.01 -26.77 2.27
CA GLU A 30 3.63 -25.35 2.37
C GLU A 30 4.83 -24.48 2.74
N ARG A 31 5.66 -24.92 3.68
CA ARG A 31 6.91 -24.24 4.03
C ARG A 31 7.84 -24.12 2.83
N GLN A 32 8.00 -25.20 2.07
CA GLN A 32 8.81 -25.21 0.84
C GLN A 32 8.25 -24.26 -0.21
N ARG A 33 6.91 -24.24 -0.39
CA ARG A 33 6.24 -23.31 -1.31
C ARG A 33 6.43 -21.86 -0.88
N ALA A 34 6.27 -21.55 0.39
CA ALA A 34 6.50 -20.22 0.94
C ALA A 34 7.95 -19.76 0.75
N ALA A 35 8.93 -20.64 1.06
CA ALA A 35 10.35 -20.35 0.87
C ALA A 35 10.70 -20.09 -0.61
N THR A 36 10.10 -20.86 -1.53
CA THR A 36 10.30 -20.65 -2.97
C THR A 36 9.69 -19.31 -3.42
N ARG A 37 8.48 -18.98 -2.94
CA ARG A 37 7.85 -17.69 -3.23
C ARG A 37 8.71 -16.52 -2.74
N GLU A 38 9.30 -16.64 -1.56
CA GLU A 38 10.17 -15.59 -1.00
C GLU A 38 11.45 -15.40 -1.82
N ARG A 39 12.10 -16.50 -2.27
CA ARG A 39 13.25 -16.39 -3.17
C ARG A 39 12.90 -15.73 -4.49
N LEU A 40 11.76 -16.09 -5.09
CA LEU A 40 11.27 -15.48 -6.33
C LEU A 40 10.97 -13.99 -6.14
N PHE A 41 10.34 -13.63 -5.03
CA PHE A 41 10.07 -12.24 -4.68
C PHE A 41 11.36 -11.41 -4.55
N ALA A 42 12.34 -11.92 -3.79
CA ALA A 42 13.62 -11.26 -3.62
C ALA A 42 14.39 -11.11 -4.95
N ALA A 43 14.42 -12.17 -5.77
CA ALA A 43 15.06 -12.15 -7.09
C ALA A 43 14.38 -11.15 -8.04
N ALA A 44 13.05 -11.08 -8.02
CA ALA A 44 12.31 -10.12 -8.84
C ALA A 44 12.58 -8.66 -8.43
N LEU A 45 12.62 -8.36 -7.14
CA LEU A 45 12.98 -7.01 -6.68
C LEU A 45 14.42 -6.63 -7.05
N ALA A 46 15.35 -7.58 -7.02
CA ALA A 46 16.72 -7.35 -7.47
C ALA A 46 16.76 -7.04 -8.98
N GLU A 47 16.03 -7.80 -9.80
CA GLU A 47 15.91 -7.57 -11.24
C GLU A 47 15.29 -6.20 -11.55
N PHE A 48 14.20 -5.82 -10.85
CA PHE A 48 13.55 -4.51 -11.03
C PHE A 48 14.50 -3.35 -10.72
N ARG A 49 15.31 -3.47 -9.68
CA ARG A 49 16.29 -2.43 -9.31
C ARG A 49 17.46 -2.33 -10.29
N SER A 50 17.87 -3.43 -10.91
CA SER A 50 19.01 -3.45 -11.83
C SER A 50 18.66 -2.95 -13.24
N GLY A 51 17.48 -3.32 -13.74
CA GLY A 51 17.08 -3.09 -15.13
C GLY A 51 15.82 -2.23 -15.29
N GLY A 52 15.12 -1.90 -14.21
CA GLY A 52 13.79 -1.31 -14.24
C GLY A 52 12.69 -2.35 -14.44
N PHE A 53 11.49 -2.04 -13.95
CA PHE A 53 10.35 -2.95 -14.01
C PHE A 53 9.96 -3.33 -15.46
N GLU A 54 9.91 -2.36 -16.36
CA GLU A 54 9.51 -2.53 -17.76
C GLU A 54 10.39 -3.54 -18.54
N ARG A 55 11.66 -3.67 -18.16
CA ARG A 55 12.63 -4.54 -18.83
C ARG A 55 12.88 -5.85 -18.10
N ALA A 56 12.19 -6.07 -16.98
CA ALA A 56 12.42 -7.23 -16.13
C ALA A 56 12.11 -8.55 -16.85
N ASN A 57 13.01 -9.50 -16.72
CA ASN A 57 12.94 -10.79 -17.42
C ASN A 57 12.59 -11.92 -16.44
N VAL A 58 11.41 -12.52 -16.62
CA VAL A 58 10.95 -13.64 -15.78
C VAL A 58 11.89 -14.85 -15.83
N ALA A 59 12.58 -15.09 -16.95
CA ALA A 59 13.54 -16.19 -17.04
C ALA A 59 14.76 -15.94 -16.16
N GLU A 60 15.26 -14.70 -16.10
CA GLU A 60 16.37 -14.31 -15.24
C GLU A 60 15.97 -14.36 -13.75
N ILE A 61 14.76 -13.87 -13.42
CA ILE A 61 14.20 -13.95 -12.06
C ILE A 61 14.11 -15.41 -11.60
N ALA A 62 13.56 -16.30 -12.43
CA ALA A 62 13.43 -17.71 -12.11
C ALA A 62 14.80 -18.38 -11.93
N ARG A 63 15.76 -18.08 -12.82
CA ARG A 63 17.15 -18.57 -12.73
C ARG A 63 17.82 -18.12 -11.44
N ALA A 64 17.71 -16.85 -11.10
CA ALA A 64 18.28 -16.29 -9.86
C ALA A 64 17.65 -16.90 -8.59
N ALA A 65 16.35 -17.25 -8.64
CA ALA A 65 15.67 -17.93 -7.56
C ALA A 65 15.90 -19.46 -7.51
N GLY A 66 16.66 -20.02 -8.45
CA GLY A 66 16.93 -21.46 -8.54
C GLY A 66 15.70 -22.31 -8.88
N VAL A 67 14.80 -21.78 -9.75
CA VAL A 67 13.58 -22.48 -10.18
C VAL A 67 13.36 -22.33 -11.70
N SER A 68 12.41 -23.10 -12.24
CA SER A 68 12.03 -22.97 -13.65
C SER A 68 11.05 -21.80 -13.86
N ARG A 69 11.01 -21.29 -15.11
CA ARG A 69 10.04 -20.26 -15.53
C ARG A 69 8.56 -20.67 -15.28
N PRO A 70 8.11 -21.91 -15.55
CA PRO A 70 6.77 -22.35 -15.14
C PRO A 70 6.54 -22.27 -13.63
N SER A 71 7.56 -22.54 -12.81
CA SER A 71 7.47 -22.40 -11.36
C SER A 71 7.23 -20.95 -10.92
N PHE A 72 7.84 -19.96 -11.60
CA PHE A 72 7.52 -18.55 -11.36
C PHE A 72 6.01 -18.29 -11.50
N TYR A 73 5.41 -18.71 -12.61
CA TYR A 73 3.98 -18.47 -12.87
C TYR A 73 3.05 -19.25 -11.94
N ALA A 74 3.51 -20.34 -11.35
CA ALA A 74 2.77 -21.04 -10.29
C ALA A 74 2.70 -20.25 -8.98
N HIS A 75 3.63 -19.29 -8.76
CA HIS A 75 3.67 -18.41 -7.59
C HIS A 75 3.17 -16.99 -7.88
N PHE A 76 3.49 -16.46 -9.04
CA PHE A 76 3.12 -15.12 -9.50
C PHE A 76 2.53 -15.22 -10.91
N PRO A 77 1.19 -15.18 -11.05
CA PRO A 77 0.52 -15.32 -12.36
C PRO A 77 1.01 -14.35 -13.43
N THR A 78 1.44 -13.15 -13.04
CA THR A 78 2.13 -12.17 -13.88
C THR A 78 3.24 -11.50 -13.08
N ILE A 79 4.12 -10.78 -13.75
CA ILE A 79 5.20 -10.02 -13.10
C ILE A 79 4.63 -8.91 -12.19
N ASP A 80 3.49 -8.31 -12.57
CA ASP A 80 2.79 -7.29 -11.76
C ASP A 80 2.41 -7.82 -10.36
N HIS A 81 2.16 -9.13 -10.23
CA HIS A 81 1.82 -9.71 -8.94
C HIS A 81 2.95 -9.63 -7.92
N VAL A 82 4.18 -9.47 -8.36
CA VAL A 82 5.31 -9.17 -7.47
C VAL A 82 5.17 -7.76 -6.88
N LEU A 83 4.81 -6.77 -7.70
CA LEU A 83 4.58 -5.40 -7.23
C LEU A 83 3.36 -5.29 -6.33
N PHE A 84 2.31 -6.10 -6.55
CA PHE A 84 1.19 -6.17 -5.61
C PHE A 84 1.59 -6.74 -4.27
N GLU A 85 2.40 -7.79 -4.27
CA GLU A 85 2.91 -8.33 -3.01
C GLU A 85 3.80 -7.31 -2.29
N LEU A 86 4.63 -6.57 -3.01
CA LEU A 86 5.41 -5.48 -2.44
C LEU A 86 4.51 -4.41 -1.83
N SER A 87 3.50 -3.92 -2.57
CA SER A 87 2.56 -2.92 -2.08
C SER A 87 1.79 -3.39 -0.85
N TRP A 88 1.39 -4.67 -0.83
CA TRP A 88 0.71 -5.28 0.32
C TRP A 88 1.61 -5.34 1.55
N ARG A 89 2.86 -5.79 1.40
CA ARG A 89 3.85 -5.85 2.49
C ARG A 89 4.12 -4.47 3.07
N LEU A 90 4.29 -3.45 2.22
CA LEU A 90 4.47 -2.07 2.65
C LEU A 90 3.21 -1.52 3.34
N ALA A 91 2.02 -1.80 2.82
CA ALA A 91 0.77 -1.42 3.45
C ALA A 91 0.63 -1.97 4.88
N LEU A 92 0.97 -3.25 5.10
CA LEU A 92 0.98 -3.85 6.43
C LEU A 92 2.04 -3.22 7.35
N GLN A 93 3.19 -2.84 6.82
CA GLN A 93 4.20 -2.11 7.60
C GLN A 93 3.71 -0.73 8.00
N ILE A 94 3.09 0.00 7.08
CA ILE A 94 2.47 1.30 7.35
C ILE A 94 1.42 1.16 8.46
N VAL A 95 0.51 0.19 8.37
CA VAL A 95 -0.50 -0.04 9.40
C VAL A 95 0.13 -0.28 10.77
N ARG A 96 1.18 -1.10 10.85
CA ARG A 96 1.92 -1.31 12.10
C ARG A 96 2.56 -0.03 12.66
N ARG A 97 3.04 0.87 11.79
CA ARG A 97 3.58 2.18 12.22
C ARG A 97 2.51 3.09 12.81
N LEU A 98 1.24 2.90 12.46
CA LEU A 98 0.12 3.65 13.04
C LEU A 98 -0.29 3.15 14.42
N GLU A 99 0.15 1.96 14.84
CA GLU A 99 -0.15 1.43 16.17
C GLU A 99 0.38 2.37 17.26
N GLY A 100 -0.42 2.53 18.35
CA GLY A 100 -0.10 3.43 19.46
C GLY A 100 -0.20 4.93 19.13
N ALA A 101 -0.64 5.33 17.94
CA ALA A 101 -1.00 6.72 17.68
C ALA A 101 -2.32 7.05 18.40
N THR A 102 -2.34 8.11 19.20
CA THR A 102 -3.52 8.62 19.88
C THR A 102 -4.03 9.87 19.18
N GLY A 103 -5.30 9.83 18.75
CA GLY A 103 -5.94 10.91 18.02
C GLY A 103 -5.59 10.99 16.53
N LEU A 104 -6.42 11.74 15.79
CA LEU A 104 -6.34 11.83 14.34
C LEU A 104 -5.04 12.48 13.86
N ARG A 105 -4.67 13.61 14.45
CA ARG A 105 -3.48 14.37 14.05
C ARG A 105 -2.20 13.53 14.19
N ALA A 106 -2.03 12.83 15.31
CA ALA A 106 -0.87 11.96 15.52
C ALA A 106 -0.86 10.79 14.55
N THR A 107 -2.03 10.19 14.27
CA THR A 107 -2.18 9.12 13.26
C THR A 107 -1.73 9.61 11.88
N LEU A 108 -2.20 10.76 11.43
CA LEU A 108 -1.89 11.31 10.11
C LEU A 108 -0.42 11.73 9.99
N HIS A 109 0.19 12.26 11.06
CA HIS A 109 1.63 12.56 11.08
C HIS A 109 2.46 11.26 10.95
N ARG A 110 2.11 10.21 11.70
CA ARG A 110 2.77 8.90 11.56
C ARG A 110 2.57 8.29 10.17
N LEU A 111 1.41 8.50 9.57
CA LEU A 111 1.16 8.07 8.19
C LEU A 111 2.13 8.74 7.21
N ALA A 112 2.33 10.06 7.32
CA ALA A 112 3.31 10.76 6.48
C ALA A 112 4.71 10.18 6.66
N ASP A 113 5.15 9.96 7.90
CA ASP A 113 6.47 9.38 8.18
C ASP A 113 6.60 7.96 7.62
N ALA A 114 5.58 7.11 7.83
CA ALA A 114 5.56 5.72 7.36
C ALA A 114 5.55 5.62 5.82
N LEU A 115 4.91 6.54 5.11
CA LEU A 115 4.91 6.59 3.65
C LEU A 115 6.30 6.93 3.10
N ILE A 116 6.98 7.90 3.69
CA ILE A 116 8.36 8.25 3.31
C ILE A 116 9.34 7.12 3.64
N GLU A 117 9.19 6.48 4.80
CA GLU A 117 9.99 5.29 5.15
C GLU A 117 9.76 4.13 4.17
N ALA A 118 8.50 3.91 3.73
CA ALA A 118 8.17 2.87 2.76
C ALA A 118 8.83 3.15 1.39
N GLU A 119 8.80 4.39 0.91
CA GLU A 119 9.49 4.80 -0.32
C GLU A 119 11.01 4.55 -0.20
N GLN A 120 11.62 4.97 0.91
CA GLN A 120 13.04 4.75 1.15
C GLN A 120 13.42 3.27 1.25
N ALA A 121 12.55 2.44 1.83
CA ALA A 121 12.76 0.99 1.94
C ALA A 121 12.74 0.28 0.57
N VAL A 122 11.98 0.78 -0.40
CA VAL A 122 12.03 0.29 -1.79
C VAL A 122 13.40 0.60 -2.41
N GLY A 123 14.01 1.74 -2.06
CA GLY A 123 15.35 2.14 -2.47
C GLY A 123 15.46 2.57 -3.94
N ASP A 124 14.35 2.59 -4.67
CA ASP A 124 14.23 3.05 -6.06
C ASP A 124 12.91 3.84 -6.24
N PRO A 125 12.99 5.17 -6.39
CA PRO A 125 11.80 6.00 -6.55
C PRO A 125 10.98 5.68 -7.81
N ALA A 126 11.61 5.22 -8.89
CA ALA A 126 10.90 4.85 -10.11
C ALA A 126 10.10 3.57 -9.90
N LEU A 127 10.69 2.56 -9.25
CA LEU A 127 9.99 1.33 -8.87
C LEU A 127 8.84 1.60 -7.89
N PHE A 128 9.03 2.51 -6.93
CA PHE A 128 7.98 2.90 -6.00
C PHE A 128 6.80 3.56 -6.71
N ARG A 129 7.06 4.50 -7.65
CA ARG A 129 6.03 5.13 -8.48
C ARG A 129 5.31 4.11 -9.36
N GLU A 130 6.03 3.18 -9.99
CA GLU A 130 5.42 2.13 -10.82
C GLU A 130 4.49 1.23 -9.99
N MET A 131 4.93 0.83 -8.80
CA MET A 131 4.09 0.07 -7.86
C MET A 131 2.78 0.81 -7.54
N ILE A 132 2.84 2.11 -7.24
CA ILE A 132 1.64 2.93 -6.97
C ILE A 132 0.79 3.06 -8.22
N SER A 133 1.38 3.28 -9.40
CA SER A 133 0.69 3.41 -10.68
C SER A 133 -0.10 2.15 -11.03
N ILE A 134 0.50 0.98 -10.89
CA ILE A 134 -0.17 -0.31 -11.09
C ILE A 134 -1.34 -0.46 -10.11
N PHE A 135 -1.12 -0.12 -8.84
CA PHE A 135 -2.16 -0.17 -7.81
C PHE A 135 -3.34 0.76 -8.15
N VAL A 136 -3.08 2.01 -8.54
CA VAL A 136 -4.12 2.99 -8.91
C VAL A 136 -4.89 2.56 -10.17
N ARG A 137 -4.20 2.06 -11.19
CA ARG A 137 -4.83 1.54 -12.42
C ARG A 137 -5.80 0.39 -12.12
N ARG A 138 -5.43 -0.51 -11.22
CA ARG A 138 -6.31 -1.64 -10.83
C ARG A 138 -7.50 -1.20 -9.98
N ARG A 139 -7.34 -0.18 -9.16
CA ARG A 139 -8.43 0.38 -8.35
C ARG A 139 -9.60 0.89 -9.19
N ALA A 140 -9.36 1.22 -10.45
CA ALA A 140 -10.40 1.63 -11.39
C ALA A 140 -11.21 0.47 -11.97
N GLY A 141 -10.84 -0.80 -11.69
CA GLY A 141 -11.54 -1.98 -12.18
C GLY A 141 -12.77 -2.35 -11.35
N PRO A 142 -13.79 -2.99 -11.98
CA PRO A 142 -15.06 -3.33 -11.32
C PRO A 142 -14.94 -4.39 -10.20
N GLU A 143 -13.84 -5.13 -10.16
CA GLU A 143 -13.59 -6.20 -9.16
C GLU A 143 -12.79 -5.71 -7.96
N PHE A 144 -12.50 -4.40 -7.87
CA PHE A 144 -11.69 -3.85 -6.80
C PHE A 144 -12.49 -3.65 -5.53
N ASP A 145 -12.19 -4.42 -4.50
CA ASP A 145 -12.72 -4.23 -3.15
C ASP A 145 -11.78 -3.35 -2.31
N ALA A 146 -12.21 -2.11 -2.08
CA ALA A 146 -11.45 -1.14 -1.29
C ALA A 146 -11.20 -1.60 0.16
N SER A 147 -12.06 -2.49 0.71
CA SER A 147 -11.89 -3.03 2.07
C SER A 147 -10.65 -3.91 2.20
N GLN A 148 -10.15 -4.43 1.08
CA GLN A 148 -8.95 -5.26 1.03
C GLN A 148 -7.64 -4.46 1.09
N ILE A 149 -7.70 -3.12 1.08
CA ILE A 149 -6.51 -2.28 1.26
C ILE A 149 -6.24 -2.09 2.76
N PRO A 150 -5.17 -2.65 3.34
CA PRO A 150 -4.94 -2.56 4.78
C PRO A 150 -4.89 -1.13 5.31
N VAL A 151 -4.23 -0.22 4.58
CA VAL A 151 -4.12 1.19 4.97
C VAL A 151 -5.49 1.89 4.92
N LEU A 152 -6.32 1.61 3.90
CA LEU A 152 -7.64 2.23 3.81
C LEU A 152 -8.56 1.75 4.94
N GLY A 153 -8.58 0.46 5.23
CA GLY A 153 -9.35 -0.11 6.34
C GLY A 153 -8.92 0.49 7.68
N GLU A 154 -7.61 0.64 7.91
CA GLU A 154 -7.08 1.29 9.11
C GLU A 154 -7.51 2.76 9.18
N LEU A 155 -7.37 3.52 8.09
CA LEU A 155 -7.78 4.92 8.05
C LEU A 155 -9.28 5.09 8.30
N MET A 156 -10.13 4.25 7.70
CA MET A 156 -11.58 4.29 7.95
C MET A 156 -11.89 4.15 9.44
N ARG A 157 -11.28 3.17 10.13
CA ARG A 157 -11.42 3.00 11.57
C ARG A 157 -10.94 4.22 12.38
N ARG A 158 -9.81 4.81 11.99
CA ARG A 158 -9.22 5.98 12.65
C ARG A 158 -10.07 7.24 12.45
N PHE A 159 -10.58 7.45 11.24
CA PHE A 159 -11.47 8.57 10.96
C PHE A 159 -12.83 8.43 11.69
N GLU A 160 -13.34 7.21 11.80
CA GLU A 160 -14.56 6.94 12.57
C GLU A 160 -14.36 7.26 14.05
N ALA A 161 -13.25 6.79 14.65
CA ALA A 161 -12.89 7.14 16.02
C ALA A 161 -12.73 8.66 16.22
N ALA A 162 -12.09 9.33 15.27
CA ALA A 162 -11.89 10.77 15.28
C ALA A 162 -13.21 11.56 15.19
N ARG A 163 -14.20 11.04 14.43
CA ARG A 163 -15.55 11.61 14.38
C ARG A 163 -16.19 11.61 15.77
N PHE A 164 -16.14 10.48 16.47
CA PHE A 164 -16.69 10.36 17.84
C PHE A 164 -15.95 11.24 18.85
N ALA A 165 -14.63 11.42 18.67
CA ALA A 165 -13.82 12.30 19.53
C ALA A 165 -13.94 13.80 19.19
N GLY A 166 -14.65 14.17 18.10
CA GLY A 166 -14.74 15.55 17.62
C GLY A 166 -13.43 16.09 17.03
N GLU A 167 -12.53 15.20 16.63
CA GLU A 167 -11.23 15.53 16.01
C GLU A 167 -11.29 15.60 14.49
N LEU A 168 -12.34 15.04 13.86
CA LEU A 168 -12.57 15.12 12.42
C LEU A 168 -13.20 16.47 12.08
N ARG A 169 -12.78 17.07 10.96
CA ARG A 169 -13.38 18.31 10.44
C ARG A 169 -14.90 18.15 10.28
N ALA A 170 -15.64 19.15 10.75
CA ALA A 170 -17.10 19.16 10.67
C ALA A 170 -17.62 19.00 9.24
N GLY A 171 -18.71 18.27 9.08
CA GLY A 171 -19.37 18.01 7.79
C GLY A 171 -18.71 16.95 6.92
N MET A 172 -17.62 16.31 7.39
CA MET A 172 -16.92 15.27 6.64
C MET A 172 -17.29 13.87 7.14
N ALA A 173 -17.77 13.01 6.24
CA ALA A 173 -18.01 11.61 6.57
C ALA A 173 -16.66 10.84 6.67
N PRO A 174 -16.47 9.97 7.69
CA PRO A 174 -15.22 9.24 7.90
C PRO A 174 -14.73 8.45 6.68
N GLU A 175 -15.63 7.73 6.02
CA GLU A 175 -15.32 6.96 4.82
C GLU A 175 -14.88 7.85 3.65
N GLN A 176 -15.55 8.99 3.47
CA GLN A 176 -15.18 9.97 2.45
C GLN A 176 -13.80 10.55 2.76
N ALA A 177 -13.55 10.92 4.04
CA ALA A 177 -12.26 11.42 4.49
C ALA A 177 -11.14 10.41 4.21
N ALA A 178 -11.33 9.13 4.56
CA ALA A 178 -10.36 8.07 4.32
C ALA A 178 -10.03 7.90 2.82
N ARG A 179 -11.06 7.86 1.97
CA ARG A 179 -10.88 7.73 0.52
C ARG A 179 -10.16 8.94 -0.08
N LEU A 180 -10.57 10.15 0.29
CA LEU A 180 -9.95 11.39 -0.22
C LEU A 180 -8.51 11.53 0.29
N CYS A 181 -8.25 11.21 1.56
CA CYS A 181 -6.93 11.20 2.13
C CYS A 181 -5.99 10.29 1.33
N LEU A 182 -6.37 9.03 1.10
CA LEU A 182 -5.55 8.09 0.35
C LEU A 182 -5.40 8.50 -1.12
N SER A 183 -6.44 9.07 -1.74
CA SER A 183 -6.35 9.58 -3.12
C SER A 183 -5.39 10.77 -3.22
N GLY A 184 -5.41 11.69 -2.25
CA GLY A 184 -4.47 12.80 -2.16
C GLY A 184 -3.03 12.33 -1.97
N VAL A 185 -2.81 11.32 -1.11
CA VAL A 185 -1.49 10.68 -0.95
C VAL A 185 -0.98 10.12 -2.28
N PHE A 186 -1.78 9.33 -2.98
CA PHE A 186 -1.36 8.75 -4.26
C PHE A 186 -1.09 9.84 -5.32
N GLY A 187 -1.95 10.85 -5.41
CA GLY A 187 -1.73 11.99 -6.31
C GLY A 187 -0.41 12.69 -6.02
N HIS A 188 -0.11 12.94 -4.74
CA HIS A 188 1.15 13.56 -4.32
C HIS A 188 2.37 12.68 -4.63
N LEU A 189 2.32 11.38 -4.26
CA LEU A 189 3.44 10.45 -4.47
C LEU A 189 3.75 10.20 -5.96
N LEU A 190 2.74 10.31 -6.84
CA LEU A 190 2.92 10.13 -8.30
C LEU A 190 3.31 11.42 -9.01
N GLY A 191 2.78 12.56 -8.57
CA GLY A 191 2.85 13.83 -9.31
C GLY A 191 3.92 14.80 -8.84
N VAL A 192 4.51 14.59 -7.64
CA VAL A 192 5.46 15.55 -7.06
C VAL A 192 6.83 14.92 -6.89
N GLU A 193 7.82 15.49 -7.57
CA GLU A 193 9.24 15.19 -7.32
C GLU A 193 9.77 16.19 -6.29
N ALA A 194 10.03 15.73 -5.08
CA ALA A 194 10.53 16.53 -3.97
C ALA A 194 11.44 15.70 -3.06
N ALA A 195 12.27 16.37 -2.29
CA ALA A 195 13.09 15.72 -1.27
C ALA A 195 12.20 15.07 -0.18
N PRO A 196 12.65 14.00 0.49
CA PRO A 196 11.86 13.32 1.51
C PRO A 196 11.31 14.22 2.63
N ALA A 197 12.07 15.24 3.04
CA ALA A 197 11.64 16.20 4.06
C ALA A 197 10.52 17.12 3.57
N GLU A 198 10.63 17.61 2.34
CA GLU A 198 9.64 18.45 1.68
C GLU A 198 8.35 17.67 1.43
N ARG A 199 8.46 16.47 0.87
CA ARG A 199 7.33 15.57 0.66
C ARG A 199 6.60 15.23 1.96
N ARG A 200 7.35 15.06 3.06
CA ARG A 200 6.74 14.86 4.39
C ARG A 200 5.96 16.10 4.84
N ALA A 201 6.49 17.30 4.60
CA ALA A 201 5.80 18.54 4.94
C ALA A 201 4.50 18.71 4.14
N ASP A 202 4.53 18.42 2.85
CA ASP A 202 3.36 18.47 1.96
C ASP A 202 2.28 17.47 2.39
N LEU A 203 2.65 16.23 2.71
CA LEU A 203 1.72 15.24 3.21
C LEU A 203 1.09 15.67 4.54
N ARG A 204 1.85 16.30 5.44
CA ARG A 204 1.31 16.85 6.69
C ARG A 204 0.37 18.02 6.45
N ALA A 205 0.66 18.87 5.48
CA ALA A 205 -0.24 19.96 5.08
C ALA A 205 -1.55 19.42 4.47
N LEU A 206 -1.46 18.42 3.57
CA LEU A 206 -2.63 17.71 3.05
C LEU A 206 -3.47 17.10 4.19
N PHE A 207 -2.85 16.47 5.17
CA PHE A 207 -3.52 15.81 6.27
C PHE A 207 -4.18 16.79 7.27
N ALA A 208 -3.65 17.99 7.39
CA ALA A 208 -4.26 19.03 8.21
C ALA A 208 -5.67 19.43 7.73
N LEU A 209 -5.98 19.17 6.45
CA LEU A 209 -7.31 19.42 5.88
C LEU A 209 -8.42 18.55 6.51
N TYR A 210 -8.07 17.43 7.10
CA TYR A 210 -9.02 16.46 7.68
C TYR A 210 -9.23 16.62 9.16
N ALA A 211 -8.28 17.21 9.89
CA ALA A 211 -8.38 17.41 11.32
C ALA A 211 -9.22 18.65 11.65
N ALA A 212 -10.01 18.56 12.73
CA ALA A 212 -10.63 19.73 13.30
C ALA A 212 -9.57 20.72 13.80
N GLU A 213 -9.88 22.01 13.75
CA GLU A 213 -9.03 23.02 14.36
C GLU A 213 -8.95 22.79 15.89
N PRO A 214 -7.77 22.99 16.49
CA PRO A 214 -7.66 22.91 17.94
C PRO A 214 -8.65 23.92 18.55
N ARG A 215 -9.49 23.44 19.47
CA ARG A 215 -10.39 24.34 20.19
C ARG A 215 -9.53 25.37 20.92
N SER A 216 -9.66 26.64 20.54
CA SER A 216 -9.10 27.71 21.34
C SER A 216 -9.73 27.67 22.72
N THR A 217 -8.97 27.28 23.71
CA THR A 217 -9.39 27.49 25.13
C THR A 217 -9.41 28.97 25.36
N SER A 218 -10.57 29.59 25.08
CA SER A 218 -10.84 30.93 25.55
C SER A 218 -10.83 30.87 27.07
N HIS A 219 -9.71 31.25 27.65
CA HIS A 219 -9.70 31.63 29.08
C HIS A 219 -10.60 32.85 29.19
N THR A 220 -11.89 32.58 29.44
CA THR A 220 -12.74 33.61 29.99
C THR A 220 -12.26 33.82 31.43
N SER A 221 -11.35 34.79 31.59
CA SER A 221 -11.04 35.37 32.89
C SER A 221 -12.26 36.18 33.31
N ALA A 222 -13.16 35.53 34.02
CA ALA A 222 -14.22 36.24 34.72
C ALA A 222 -13.56 37.03 35.85
N ARG A 223 -13.66 38.36 35.74
CA ARG A 223 -13.45 39.30 36.82
C ARG A 223 -14.70 39.28 37.75
#